data_8b58287775266c7858a319fac3522e8c
#
_entry.id   8b58287775266c7858a319fac3522e8c
#
_cell.length_a   1.000
_cell.length_b   1.000
_cell.length_c   1.000
_cell.angle_alpha   90.00
_cell.angle_beta   90.00
_cell.angle_gamma   90.00
#
_symmetry.space_group_name_H-M   'P 1'
#
loop_
_entity.id
_entity.type
_entity.pdbx_description
1 polymer ?
#
loop_
_entity_poly.entity_id
_entity_poly.type
_entity_poly.pdbx_seq_one_letter_code
_entity_poly.pdbx_strand_id
1 'polypeptide(L)'
;MGEKLCVFCGSNTGKNKAFKETAYKLGKLIVKENLELVYGGGSSGLMGIVADSVLEDGGHVTGIIPEMLKDLEICHTGVTNLITSKNMHERKHKMYELADYFFILPGGIGTIDEFAEVLTWSQLCIHNKACALINTDGFFDSFLRFLNKTVEENFFKREHFDLLIVETSLEAALSKCRSFIHPNNMGKWIDEIKGKPRVG
;
A
#
# COMPACT_ATOMS: atom_id res chain seq x y z
N MET A 1 13.00 -11.09 13.27
CA MET A 1 11.85 -10.19 13.04
C MET A 1 11.11 -10.76 11.86
N GLY A 2 9.78 -10.82 11.92
CA GLY A 2 8.95 -11.27 10.80
C GLY A 2 8.96 -10.26 9.64
N GLU A 3 8.54 -10.70 8.45
CA GLU A 3 8.27 -9.81 7.30
C GLU A 3 7.15 -8.83 7.66
N LYS A 4 7.20 -7.62 7.15
CA LYS A 4 6.24 -6.54 7.46
C LYS A 4 5.41 -6.18 6.24
N LEU A 5 4.10 -6.31 6.38
CA LEU A 5 3.13 -5.90 5.38
C LEU A 5 2.59 -4.51 5.71
N CYS A 6 2.87 -3.54 4.87
CA CYS A 6 2.26 -2.22 4.96
C CYS A 6 0.91 -2.21 4.24
N VAL A 7 -0.14 -1.76 4.92
CA VAL A 7 -1.50 -1.72 4.37
C VAL A 7 -1.98 -0.27 4.26
N PHE A 8 -2.33 0.13 3.05
CA PHE A 8 -3.02 1.38 2.73
C PHE A 8 -4.49 1.08 2.47
N CYS A 9 -5.40 1.71 3.20
CA CYS A 9 -6.83 1.49 3.06
C CYS A 9 -7.63 2.68 3.59
N GLY A 10 -8.96 2.64 3.37
CA GLY A 10 -9.84 3.74 3.76
C GLY A 10 -10.00 3.91 5.27
N SER A 11 -10.03 5.17 5.74
CA SER A 11 -10.47 5.56 7.09
C SER A 11 -12.00 5.42 7.28
N ASN A 12 -12.72 5.03 6.24
CA ASN A 12 -14.12 4.63 6.24
C ASN A 12 -14.26 3.22 5.68
N THR A 13 -15.38 2.54 6.01
CA THR A 13 -15.59 1.14 5.60
C THR A 13 -16.16 0.98 4.20
N GLY A 14 -16.63 2.08 3.58
CA GLY A 14 -17.42 2.01 2.37
C GLY A 14 -18.80 1.38 2.60
N LYS A 15 -19.60 1.27 1.53
CA LYS A 15 -20.97 0.70 1.57
C LYS A 15 -20.99 -0.81 1.36
N ASN A 16 -20.07 -1.34 0.56
CA ASN A 16 -20.02 -2.76 0.26
C ASN A 16 -19.43 -3.55 1.44
N LYS A 17 -20.17 -4.57 1.88
CA LYS A 17 -19.75 -5.45 2.98
C LYS A 17 -18.46 -6.21 2.67
N ALA A 18 -18.20 -6.53 1.40
CA ALA A 18 -17.01 -7.23 0.96
C ALA A 18 -15.71 -6.49 1.34
N PHE A 19 -15.74 -5.16 1.41
CA PHE A 19 -14.54 -4.40 1.81
C PHE A 19 -14.14 -4.66 3.26
N LYS A 20 -15.13 -4.69 4.18
CA LYS A 20 -14.91 -5.05 5.59
C LYS A 20 -14.42 -6.49 5.74
N GLU A 21 -15.06 -7.42 5.01
CA GLU A 21 -14.69 -8.83 5.02
C GLU A 21 -13.25 -9.04 4.53
N THR A 22 -12.86 -8.36 3.45
CA THR A 22 -11.49 -8.41 2.92
C THR A 22 -10.49 -7.86 3.93
N ALA A 23 -10.78 -6.72 4.56
CA ALA A 23 -9.93 -6.13 5.58
C ALA A 23 -9.76 -7.08 6.79
N TYR A 24 -10.83 -7.68 7.28
CA TYR A 24 -10.80 -8.65 8.37
C TYR A 24 -10.00 -9.92 8.01
N LYS A 25 -10.27 -10.50 6.82
CA LYS A 25 -9.53 -11.67 6.31
C LYS A 25 -8.04 -11.37 6.14
N LEU A 26 -7.69 -10.15 5.73
CA LEU A 26 -6.29 -9.75 5.61
C LEU A 26 -5.60 -9.77 6.97
N GLY A 27 -6.24 -9.26 8.04
CA GLY A 27 -5.68 -9.35 9.38
C GLY A 27 -5.40 -10.78 9.83
N LYS A 28 -6.34 -11.70 9.56
CA LYS A 28 -6.16 -13.14 9.84
C LYS A 28 -5.01 -13.76 9.03
N LEU A 29 -4.90 -13.38 7.75
CA LEU A 29 -3.81 -13.85 6.89
C LEU A 29 -2.44 -13.36 7.39
N ILE A 30 -2.34 -12.09 7.82
CA ILE A 30 -1.11 -11.51 8.37
C ILE A 30 -0.60 -12.37 9.53
N VAL A 31 -1.45 -12.72 10.49
CA VAL A 31 -1.04 -13.55 11.63
C VAL A 31 -0.72 -14.99 11.21
N LYS A 32 -1.56 -15.60 10.38
CA LYS A 32 -1.34 -16.97 9.87
C LYS A 32 0.01 -17.13 9.16
N GLU A 33 0.43 -16.10 8.45
CA GLU A 33 1.67 -16.08 7.65
C GLU A 33 2.89 -15.54 8.42
N ASN A 34 2.75 -15.30 9.75
CA ASN A 34 3.77 -14.72 10.63
C ASN A 34 4.31 -13.36 10.15
N LEU A 35 3.42 -12.56 9.56
CA LEU A 35 3.73 -11.18 9.17
C LEU A 35 3.40 -10.22 10.32
N GLU A 36 4.02 -9.03 10.29
CA GLU A 36 3.65 -7.90 11.12
C GLU A 36 2.90 -6.86 10.28
N LEU A 37 1.85 -6.24 10.85
CA LEU A 37 1.13 -5.15 10.19
C LEU A 37 1.83 -3.81 10.41
N VAL A 38 2.04 -3.06 9.33
CA VAL A 38 2.37 -1.62 9.34
C VAL A 38 1.23 -0.86 8.69
N TYR A 39 0.72 0.22 9.33
CA TYR A 39 -0.41 0.97 8.78
C TYR A 39 -0.50 2.40 9.33
N GLY A 40 -1.50 3.14 8.91
CA GLY A 40 -1.68 4.57 9.22
C GLY A 40 -2.07 4.93 10.65
N GLY A 41 -2.22 3.97 11.58
CA GLY A 41 -2.43 4.24 13.01
C GLY A 41 -3.86 4.63 13.44
N GLY A 42 -4.82 4.71 12.50
CA GLY A 42 -6.22 5.04 12.81
C GLY A 42 -7.02 3.82 13.29
N SER A 43 -7.99 4.05 14.20
CA SER A 43 -8.93 3.02 14.70
C SER A 43 -10.21 2.92 13.87
N SER A 44 -10.41 3.81 12.89
CA SER A 44 -11.65 3.91 12.12
C SER A 44 -11.55 3.20 10.76
N GLY A 45 -12.72 2.85 10.22
CA GLY A 45 -12.84 2.33 8.86
C GLY A 45 -12.18 0.98 8.64
N LEU A 46 -11.62 0.77 7.45
CA LEU A 46 -10.89 -0.44 7.12
C LEU A 46 -9.56 -0.54 7.89
N MET A 47 -8.94 0.60 8.22
CA MET A 47 -7.73 0.65 9.04
C MET A 47 -7.94 -0.02 10.41
N GLY A 48 -8.98 0.37 11.14
CA GLY A 48 -9.31 -0.25 12.43
C GLY A 48 -9.59 -1.74 12.27
N ILE A 49 -10.41 -2.14 11.28
CA ILE A 49 -10.76 -3.55 11.06
C ILE A 49 -9.53 -4.43 10.81
N VAL A 50 -8.57 -3.98 9.99
CA VAL A 50 -7.33 -4.75 9.75
C VAL A 50 -6.52 -4.86 11.04
N ALA A 51 -6.32 -3.75 11.76
CA ALA A 51 -5.54 -3.73 12.99
C ALA A 51 -6.16 -4.60 14.09
N ASP A 52 -7.48 -4.44 14.33
CA ASP A 52 -8.22 -5.26 15.31
C ASP A 52 -8.13 -6.76 14.97
N SER A 53 -8.31 -7.11 13.70
CA SER A 53 -8.23 -8.52 13.26
C SER A 53 -6.86 -9.14 13.47
N VAL A 54 -5.76 -8.37 13.33
CA VAL A 54 -4.41 -8.84 13.65
C VAL A 54 -4.24 -9.02 15.16
N LEU A 55 -4.71 -8.05 15.96
CA LEU A 55 -4.60 -8.07 17.42
C LEU A 55 -5.42 -9.17 18.06
N GLU A 56 -6.62 -9.49 17.52
CA GLU A 56 -7.48 -10.60 17.99
C GLU A 56 -6.75 -11.94 18.03
N ASP A 57 -5.86 -12.21 17.09
CA ASP A 57 -5.08 -13.45 17.01
C ASP A 57 -3.66 -13.29 17.59
N GLY A 58 -3.40 -12.23 18.36
CA GLY A 58 -2.12 -11.98 19.04
C GLY A 58 -0.98 -11.54 18.11
N GLY A 59 -1.30 -11.07 16.90
CA GLY A 59 -0.32 -10.56 15.94
C GLY A 59 0.24 -9.18 16.34
N HIS A 60 1.26 -8.75 15.62
CA HIS A 60 1.99 -7.52 15.89
C HIS A 60 1.53 -6.39 14.94
N VAL A 61 1.17 -5.24 15.51
CA VAL A 61 0.67 -4.07 14.78
C VAL A 61 1.51 -2.84 15.10
N THR A 62 2.07 -2.20 14.07
CA THR A 62 2.74 -0.90 14.16
C THR A 62 1.91 0.15 13.42
N GLY A 63 1.35 1.09 14.17
CA GLY A 63 0.65 2.25 13.63
C GLY A 63 1.56 3.46 13.54
N ILE A 64 1.49 4.24 12.44
CA ILE A 64 2.22 5.49 12.29
C ILE A 64 1.23 6.63 12.08
N ILE A 65 1.20 7.58 13.02
CA ILE A 65 0.25 8.69 13.00
C ILE A 65 0.97 10.04 13.12
N PRO A 66 0.61 11.06 12.32
CA PRO A 66 1.13 12.41 12.51
C PRO A 66 0.60 13.02 13.80
N GLU A 67 1.43 13.80 14.48
CA GLU A 67 1.05 14.46 15.72
C GLU A 67 -0.22 15.30 15.56
N MET A 68 -0.34 16.03 14.44
CA MET A 68 -1.51 16.85 14.12
C MET A 68 -2.82 16.06 13.94
N LEU A 69 -2.77 14.76 13.63
CA LEU A 69 -3.94 13.89 13.44
C LEU A 69 -4.24 13.04 14.67
N LYS A 70 -3.36 13.03 15.66
CA LYS A 70 -3.52 12.21 16.86
C LYS A 70 -4.81 12.53 17.63
N ASP A 71 -5.23 13.79 17.59
CA ASP A 71 -6.44 14.27 18.26
C ASP A 71 -7.67 14.31 17.30
N LEU A 72 -7.45 14.35 15.99
CA LEU A 72 -8.49 14.44 14.97
C LEU A 72 -8.90 13.07 14.40
N GLU A 73 -7.95 12.18 14.19
CA GLU A 73 -8.21 10.77 13.91
C GLU A 73 -8.19 10.03 15.24
N ILE A 74 -9.24 9.26 15.52
CA ILE A 74 -9.28 8.42 16.71
C ILE A 74 -8.12 7.43 16.56
N CYS A 75 -7.01 7.75 17.25
CA CYS A 75 -5.81 6.97 17.27
C CYS A 75 -6.09 5.59 17.85
N HIS A 76 -5.55 4.54 17.27
CA HIS A 76 -5.74 3.19 17.77
C HIS A 76 -4.80 2.92 18.95
N THR A 77 -5.29 3.10 20.18
CA THR A 77 -4.49 2.97 21.41
C THR A 77 -4.11 1.54 21.77
N GLY A 78 -4.77 0.53 21.17
CA GLY A 78 -4.54 -0.89 21.42
C GLY A 78 -3.44 -1.54 20.56
N VAL A 79 -2.81 -0.80 19.66
CA VAL A 79 -1.75 -1.37 18.79
C VAL A 79 -0.49 -1.68 19.57
N THR A 80 0.29 -2.65 19.09
CA THR A 80 1.54 -3.07 19.75
C THR A 80 2.56 -1.94 19.80
N ASN A 81 2.73 -1.21 18.70
CA ASN A 81 3.58 -0.02 18.61
C ASN A 81 2.83 1.12 17.95
N LEU A 82 2.89 2.30 18.57
CA LEU A 82 2.38 3.53 17.99
C LEU A 82 3.53 4.53 17.83
N ILE A 83 3.85 4.85 16.58
CA ILE A 83 4.91 5.78 16.22
C ILE A 83 4.28 7.11 15.82
N THR A 84 4.64 8.18 16.51
CA THR A 84 4.24 9.53 16.13
C THR A 84 5.24 10.10 15.12
N SER A 85 4.72 10.73 14.07
CA SER A 85 5.49 11.45 13.06
C SER A 85 5.21 12.96 13.13
N LYS A 86 6.16 13.77 12.71
CA LYS A 86 6.04 15.25 12.74
C LYS A 86 5.04 15.77 11.71
N ASN A 87 4.92 15.08 10.56
CA ASN A 87 4.07 15.46 9.45
C ASN A 87 3.72 14.25 8.57
N MET A 88 2.89 14.47 7.52
CA MET A 88 2.45 13.42 6.60
C MET A 88 3.60 12.83 5.78
N HIS A 89 4.61 13.61 5.41
CA HIS A 89 5.76 13.09 4.65
C HIS A 89 6.58 12.12 5.50
N GLU A 90 6.87 12.47 6.75
CA GLU A 90 7.58 11.58 7.69
C GLU A 90 6.77 10.32 7.99
N ARG A 91 5.42 10.42 8.11
CA ARG A 91 4.53 9.26 8.26
C ARG A 91 4.71 8.29 7.12
N LYS A 92 4.51 8.76 5.87
CA LYS A 92 4.61 7.93 4.67
C LYS A 92 6.02 7.32 4.55
N HIS A 93 7.05 8.11 4.81
CA HIS A 93 8.44 7.64 4.78
C HIS A 93 8.69 6.51 5.81
N LYS A 94 8.23 6.65 7.05
CA LYS A 94 8.35 5.60 8.07
C LYS A 94 7.58 4.33 7.71
N MET A 95 6.36 4.47 7.16
CA MET A 95 5.58 3.31 6.68
C MET A 95 6.36 2.57 5.58
N TYR A 96 6.91 3.32 4.65
CA TYR A 96 7.74 2.81 3.58
C TYR A 96 9.01 2.11 4.09
N GLU A 97 9.76 2.72 5.01
CA GLU A 97 11.01 2.14 5.54
C GLU A 97 10.78 0.81 6.23
N LEU A 98 9.70 0.71 7.01
CA LEU A 98 9.37 -0.48 7.79
C LEU A 98 8.83 -1.64 6.95
N ALA A 99 8.20 -1.37 5.82
CA ALA A 99 7.53 -2.37 5.00
C ALA A 99 8.50 -3.25 4.21
N ASP A 100 8.15 -4.52 4.05
CA ASP A 100 8.73 -5.43 3.04
C ASP A 100 7.83 -5.51 1.81
N TYR A 101 6.50 -5.40 2.01
CA TYR A 101 5.47 -5.43 0.96
C TYR A 101 4.42 -4.36 1.22
N PHE A 102 3.71 -3.96 0.15
CA PHE A 102 2.58 -3.03 0.24
C PHE A 102 1.30 -3.67 -0.29
N PHE A 103 0.23 -3.63 0.52
CA PHE A 103 -1.12 -3.98 0.08
C PHE A 103 -2.01 -2.76 0.09
N ILE A 104 -2.73 -2.57 -1.01
CA ILE A 104 -3.69 -1.49 -1.19
C ILE A 104 -5.09 -2.07 -1.23
N LEU A 105 -5.89 -1.79 -0.19
CA LEU A 105 -7.31 -2.12 -0.14
C LEU A 105 -8.16 -0.92 -0.58
N PRO A 106 -9.47 -1.12 -0.79
CA PRO A 106 -10.39 -0.02 -1.08
C PRO A 106 -10.24 1.16 -0.14
N GLY A 107 -10.23 2.37 -0.68
CA GLY A 107 -10.06 3.60 0.08
C GLY A 107 -10.30 4.86 -0.74
N GLY A 108 -10.10 6.00 -0.13
CA GLY A 108 -10.28 7.31 -0.75
C GLY A 108 -8.99 7.87 -1.35
N ILE A 109 -8.96 9.20 -1.48
CA ILE A 109 -7.85 9.92 -2.11
C ILE A 109 -6.53 9.74 -1.33
N GLY A 110 -6.57 9.64 0.01
CA GLY A 110 -5.37 9.38 0.82
C GLY A 110 -4.75 8.01 0.51
N THR A 111 -5.58 6.97 0.32
CA THR A 111 -5.11 5.64 -0.08
C THR A 111 -4.48 5.67 -1.48
N ILE A 112 -5.05 6.45 -2.41
CA ILE A 112 -4.49 6.63 -3.76
C ILE A 112 -3.17 7.42 -3.72
N ASP A 113 -3.05 8.44 -2.87
CA ASP A 113 -1.83 9.22 -2.66
C ASP A 113 -0.68 8.32 -2.16
N GLU A 114 -0.93 7.53 -1.10
CA GLU A 114 0.04 6.57 -0.56
C GLU A 114 0.44 5.51 -1.61
N PHE A 115 -0.55 4.98 -2.35
CA PHE A 115 -0.29 4.02 -3.42
C PHE A 115 0.52 4.63 -4.57
N ALA A 116 0.14 5.82 -5.05
CA ALA A 116 0.83 6.47 -6.16
C ALA A 116 2.29 6.79 -5.81
N GLU A 117 2.57 7.16 -4.56
CA GLU A 117 3.92 7.43 -4.09
C GLU A 117 4.79 6.17 -4.10
N VAL A 118 4.32 5.05 -3.51
CA VAL A 118 5.12 3.81 -3.49
C VAL A 118 5.29 3.21 -4.90
N LEU A 119 4.29 3.31 -5.78
CA LEU A 119 4.42 2.87 -7.16
C LEU A 119 5.42 3.73 -7.93
N THR A 120 5.39 5.05 -7.75
CA THR A 120 6.35 5.98 -8.35
C THR A 120 7.78 5.71 -7.88
N TRP A 121 7.97 5.43 -6.59
CA TRP A 121 9.29 5.12 -6.05
C TRP A 121 9.82 3.77 -6.53
N SER A 122 8.95 2.78 -6.74
CA SER A 122 9.30 1.53 -7.41
C SER A 122 9.74 1.79 -8.86
N GLN A 123 8.96 2.58 -9.61
CA GLN A 123 9.30 3.00 -10.98
C GLN A 123 10.67 3.69 -11.08
N LEU A 124 11.01 4.51 -10.08
CA LEU A 124 12.29 5.23 -10.00
C LEU A 124 13.44 4.38 -9.44
N CYS A 125 13.20 3.11 -9.14
CA CYS A 125 14.17 2.20 -8.48
C CYS A 125 14.68 2.72 -7.12
N ILE A 126 13.87 3.54 -6.43
CA ILE A 126 14.16 3.95 -5.05
C ILE A 126 13.97 2.76 -4.12
N HIS A 127 13.10 1.83 -4.49
CA HIS A 127 12.93 0.54 -3.82
C HIS A 127 12.56 -0.58 -4.80
N ASN A 128 12.71 -1.83 -4.33
CA ASN A 128 12.39 -3.05 -5.07
C ASN A 128 11.27 -3.87 -4.40
N LYS A 129 10.48 -3.23 -3.50
CA LYS A 129 9.43 -3.89 -2.73
C LYS A 129 8.19 -4.08 -3.59
N ALA A 130 7.53 -5.24 -3.46
CA ALA A 130 6.31 -5.53 -4.18
C ALA A 130 5.12 -4.70 -3.69
N CYS A 131 4.25 -4.31 -4.63
CA CYS A 131 3.05 -3.53 -4.37
C CYS A 131 1.83 -4.25 -4.97
N ALA A 132 0.87 -4.65 -4.14
CA ALA A 132 -0.33 -5.36 -4.56
C ALA A 132 -1.60 -4.56 -4.31
N LEU A 133 -2.36 -4.33 -5.38
CA LEU A 133 -3.69 -3.73 -5.36
C LEU A 133 -4.73 -4.84 -5.20
N ILE A 134 -5.47 -4.84 -4.10
CA ILE A 134 -6.52 -5.82 -3.82
C ILE A 134 -7.84 -5.31 -4.39
N ASN A 135 -8.17 -5.79 -5.57
CA ASN A 135 -9.33 -5.32 -6.35
C ASN A 135 -10.63 -6.01 -5.92
N THR A 136 -11.02 -5.80 -4.66
CA THR A 136 -12.25 -6.36 -4.09
C THR A 136 -13.47 -5.86 -4.85
N ASP A 137 -14.26 -6.79 -5.42
CA ASP A 137 -15.47 -6.50 -6.20
C ASP A 137 -15.28 -5.44 -7.29
N GLY A 138 -14.11 -5.40 -7.93
CA GLY A 138 -13.83 -4.47 -9.02
C GLY A 138 -13.73 -2.99 -8.58
N PHE A 139 -13.52 -2.71 -7.29
CA PHE A 139 -13.45 -1.34 -6.76
C PHE A 139 -12.47 -0.45 -7.54
N PHE A 140 -11.33 -1.01 -7.94
CA PHE A 140 -10.28 -0.29 -8.65
C PHE A 140 -10.38 -0.37 -10.20
N ASP A 141 -11.42 -0.99 -10.77
CA ASP A 141 -11.51 -1.18 -12.24
C ASP A 141 -11.42 0.14 -13.01
N SER A 142 -12.08 1.19 -12.53
CA SER A 142 -12.04 2.51 -13.19
C SER A 142 -10.66 3.16 -13.07
N PHE A 143 -9.99 2.96 -11.95
CA PHE A 143 -8.63 3.44 -11.73
C PHE A 143 -7.63 2.69 -12.61
N LEU A 144 -7.75 1.38 -12.71
CA LEU A 144 -6.91 0.55 -13.60
C LEU A 144 -7.14 0.91 -15.07
N ARG A 145 -8.39 1.20 -15.48
CA ARG A 145 -8.67 1.74 -16.84
C ARG A 145 -7.99 3.08 -17.07
N PHE A 146 -8.01 3.98 -16.07
CA PHE A 146 -7.29 5.25 -16.14
C PHE A 146 -5.79 5.04 -16.30
N LEU A 147 -5.17 4.18 -15.49
CA LEU A 147 -3.74 3.86 -15.62
C LEU A 147 -3.40 3.27 -17.00
N ASN A 148 -4.24 2.36 -17.53
CA ASN A 148 -4.06 1.85 -18.89
C ASN A 148 -4.16 2.97 -19.93
N LYS A 149 -5.08 3.93 -19.75
CA LYS A 149 -5.17 5.08 -20.64
C LYS A 149 -3.89 5.92 -20.62
N THR A 150 -3.27 6.09 -19.47
CA THR A 150 -1.97 6.80 -19.39
C THR A 150 -0.84 6.04 -20.09
N VAL A 151 -0.92 4.70 -20.16
CA VAL A 151 0.02 3.89 -20.96
C VAL A 151 -0.23 4.11 -22.46
N GLU A 152 -1.47 4.07 -22.91
CA GLU A 152 -1.84 4.32 -24.32
C GLU A 152 -1.39 5.71 -24.80
N GLU A 153 -1.50 6.72 -23.95
CA GLU A 153 -1.08 8.09 -24.23
C GLU A 153 0.43 8.35 -24.01
N ASN A 154 1.21 7.31 -23.66
CA ASN A 154 2.64 7.38 -23.39
C ASN A 154 3.06 8.28 -22.19
N PHE A 155 2.15 8.55 -21.25
CA PHE A 155 2.50 9.18 -19.98
C PHE A 155 3.09 8.19 -18.97
N PHE A 156 2.75 6.91 -19.12
CA PHE A 156 3.20 5.82 -18.26
C PHE A 156 3.68 4.66 -19.12
N LYS A 157 4.84 4.08 -18.84
CA LYS A 157 5.34 2.95 -19.62
C LYS A 157 4.65 1.65 -19.19
N ARG A 158 4.42 0.74 -20.15
CA ARG A 158 3.83 -0.59 -19.86
C ARG A 158 4.66 -1.35 -18.81
N GLU A 159 5.97 -1.35 -18.92
CA GLU A 159 6.89 -1.98 -17.97
C GLU A 159 6.74 -1.46 -16.53
N HIS A 160 6.38 -0.19 -16.35
CA HIS A 160 6.10 0.39 -15.04
C HIS A 160 4.72 -0.02 -14.51
N PHE A 161 3.73 -0.16 -15.40
CA PHE A 161 2.42 -0.70 -15.03
C PHE A 161 2.54 -2.15 -14.54
N ASP A 162 3.43 -2.94 -15.15
CA ASP A 162 3.65 -4.34 -14.83
C ASP A 162 4.38 -4.55 -13.48
N LEU A 163 4.86 -3.47 -12.82
CA LEU A 163 5.31 -3.50 -11.42
C LEU A 163 4.17 -3.71 -10.44
N LEU A 164 2.93 -3.37 -10.85
CA LEU A 164 1.76 -3.45 -10.02
C LEU A 164 1.18 -4.87 -10.06
N ILE A 165 1.11 -5.51 -8.90
CA ILE A 165 0.37 -6.77 -8.73
C ILE A 165 -1.10 -6.39 -8.54
N VAL A 166 -2.01 -6.94 -9.36
CA VAL A 166 -3.46 -6.75 -9.21
C VAL A 166 -4.09 -8.10 -8.94
N GLU A 167 -4.75 -8.24 -7.79
CA GLU A 167 -5.37 -9.49 -7.36
C GLU A 167 -6.70 -9.26 -6.63
N THR A 168 -7.55 -10.27 -6.64
CA THR A 168 -8.76 -10.34 -5.81
C THR A 168 -8.58 -11.24 -4.59
N SER A 169 -7.66 -12.21 -4.65
CA SER A 169 -7.29 -13.11 -3.55
C SER A 169 -6.09 -12.56 -2.78
N LEU A 170 -6.23 -12.50 -1.46
CA LEU A 170 -5.17 -12.05 -0.55
C LEU A 170 -3.97 -13.00 -0.56
N GLU A 171 -4.23 -14.31 -0.60
CA GLU A 171 -3.19 -15.36 -0.63
C GLU A 171 -2.42 -15.33 -1.95
N ALA A 172 -3.11 -15.14 -3.07
CA ALA A 172 -2.47 -15.01 -4.39
C ALA A 172 -1.61 -13.74 -4.44
N ALA A 173 -2.11 -12.62 -3.91
CA ALA A 173 -1.34 -11.38 -3.82
C ALA A 173 -0.06 -11.55 -2.99
N LEU A 174 -0.15 -12.18 -1.81
CA LEU A 174 1.01 -12.41 -0.95
C LEU A 174 2.03 -13.34 -1.60
N SER A 175 1.57 -14.43 -2.24
CA SER A 175 2.44 -15.34 -2.98
C SER A 175 3.20 -14.63 -4.09
N LYS A 176 2.51 -13.75 -4.85
CA LYS A 176 3.15 -12.94 -5.90
C LYS A 176 4.12 -11.91 -5.33
N CYS A 177 3.80 -11.28 -4.18
CA CYS A 177 4.73 -10.36 -3.52
C CYS A 177 6.01 -11.07 -3.08
N ARG A 178 5.93 -12.26 -2.49
CA ARG A 178 7.08 -13.04 -2.06
C ARG A 178 7.96 -13.52 -3.23
N SER A 179 7.36 -13.78 -4.39
CA SER A 179 8.09 -14.18 -5.60
C SER A 179 8.46 -13.01 -6.51
N PHE A 180 8.11 -11.78 -6.13
CA PHE A 180 8.35 -10.59 -6.95
C PHE A 180 9.83 -10.31 -7.10
N ILE A 181 10.27 -10.21 -8.34
CA ILE A 181 11.63 -9.78 -8.69
C ILE A 181 11.52 -8.46 -9.44
N HIS A 182 12.00 -7.39 -8.81
CA HIS A 182 11.98 -6.07 -9.43
C HIS A 182 12.89 -6.07 -10.67
N PRO A 183 12.37 -5.68 -11.86
CA PRO A 183 13.21 -5.58 -13.05
C PRO A 183 14.21 -4.42 -12.90
N ASN A 184 15.46 -4.74 -12.57
CA ASN A 184 16.53 -3.76 -12.30
C ASN A 184 16.91 -2.87 -13.50
N ASN A 185 16.20 -2.96 -14.63
CA ASN A 185 16.48 -2.24 -15.87
C ASN A 185 15.74 -0.88 -16.01
N MET A 186 14.99 -0.49 -14.99
CA MET A 186 14.15 0.73 -15.04
C MET A 186 14.96 2.03 -15.12
N GLY A 187 16.23 2.04 -14.69
CA GLY A 187 17.13 3.21 -14.79
C GLY A 187 17.45 3.66 -16.21
N LYS A 188 17.24 2.79 -17.22
CA LYS A 188 17.51 3.13 -18.63
C LYS A 188 16.66 4.31 -19.14
N TRP A 189 15.47 4.51 -18.61
CA TRP A 189 14.66 5.64 -19.03
C TRP A 189 15.23 7.00 -18.57
N ILE A 190 15.91 7.05 -17.46
CA ILE A 190 16.63 8.26 -17.00
C ILE A 190 17.75 8.57 -17.99
N ASP A 191 18.44 7.55 -18.48
CA ASP A 191 19.50 7.71 -19.48
C ASP A 191 18.94 8.09 -20.86
N GLU A 192 17.79 7.56 -21.24
CA GLU A 192 17.04 7.95 -22.46
C GLU A 192 16.58 9.41 -22.41
N ILE A 193 16.14 9.91 -21.25
CA ILE A 193 15.77 11.32 -21.06
C ILE A 193 17.01 12.21 -21.13
N LYS A 194 18.13 11.78 -20.54
CA LYS A 194 19.40 12.52 -20.58
C LYS A 194 20.01 12.59 -21.99
N GLY A 195 19.76 11.57 -22.83
CA GLY A 195 20.22 11.49 -24.22
C GLY A 195 19.37 12.24 -25.25
N LYS A 196 18.15 12.70 -24.89
CA LYS A 196 17.30 13.46 -25.81
C LYS A 196 17.62 14.95 -25.74
N PRO A 197 17.85 15.64 -26.90
CA PRO A 197 17.99 17.08 -26.89
C PRO A 197 16.72 17.72 -26.31
N ARG A 198 16.89 18.68 -25.39
CA ARG A 198 15.77 19.46 -24.86
C ARG A 198 15.11 20.17 -26.02
N VAL A 199 13.89 19.77 -26.37
CA VAL A 199 13.05 20.51 -27.29
C VAL A 199 12.63 21.77 -26.56
N GLY A 200 13.12 22.93 -27.05
CA GLY A 200 12.80 24.27 -26.53
C GLY A 200 11.36 24.68 -26.85
#